data_2d55af1e5d948cb641680fe391e84cb5
#
_entry.id   2d55af1e5d948cb641680fe391e84cb5
#
_cell.length_a   1.000
_cell.length_b   1.000
_cell.length_c   1.000
_cell.angle_alpha   90.00
_cell.angle_beta   90.00
_cell.angle_gamma   90.00
#
_symmetry.space_group_name_H-M   'P 1'
#
loop_
_entity.id
_entity.type
_entity.pdbx_description
1 polymer ?
#
loop_
_entity_poly.entity_id
_entity_poly.type
_entity_poly.pdbx_seq_one_letter_code
_entity_poly.pdbx_strand_id
1 'polypeptide(L)'
;VSLLAAFVEHCLLEISQLLTFFVTTTMSESAYVILEGVPTAQVYHDLRKVAGLTPPPLEAVPKALANSFVGFLAYERREMKDDTTPGPEQVPVAMGRLLGDCSLFLLLCDVATHPDHQRKGLGRRILQALVDYVDEYAPEAYVSLVAEPSAQKLYPLFGFKDVQPSVGMFRMIRSRKTQAVPVDGGVNKEE
;
A
#
# COMPACT_ATOMS: atom_id res chain seq x y z
N VAL A 1 -38.88 -7.04 -47.04
CA VAL A 1 -38.84 -6.33 -45.75
C VAL A 1 -38.61 -7.32 -44.59
N SER A 2 -39.10 -8.56 -44.70
CA SER A 2 -39.03 -9.57 -43.62
C SER A 2 -37.65 -10.16 -43.38
N LEU A 3 -36.84 -10.42 -44.44
CA LEU A 3 -35.51 -11.06 -44.29
C LEU A 3 -34.47 -10.12 -43.67
N LEU A 4 -34.52 -8.84 -43.95
CA LEU A 4 -33.58 -7.85 -43.40
C LEU A 4 -33.83 -7.61 -41.94
N ALA A 5 -35.08 -7.60 -41.50
CA ALA A 5 -35.44 -7.46 -40.09
C ALA A 5 -34.98 -8.67 -39.26
N ALA A 6 -35.17 -9.89 -39.74
CA ALA A 6 -34.72 -11.11 -39.06
C ALA A 6 -33.19 -11.18 -38.98
N PHE A 7 -32.46 -10.69 -39.99
CA PHE A 7 -30.98 -10.64 -39.97
C PHE A 7 -30.48 -9.61 -38.92
N VAL A 8 -31.13 -8.44 -38.83
CA VAL A 8 -30.77 -7.40 -37.87
C VAL A 8 -31.03 -7.88 -36.41
N GLU A 9 -32.16 -8.53 -36.16
CA GLU A 9 -32.47 -9.10 -34.85
C GLU A 9 -31.49 -10.20 -34.45
N HIS A 10 -31.08 -11.07 -35.36
CA HIS A 10 -30.09 -12.12 -35.12
C HIS A 10 -28.71 -11.52 -34.78
N CYS A 11 -28.24 -10.53 -35.54
CA CYS A 11 -27.00 -9.82 -35.24
C CYS A 11 -27.01 -9.09 -33.89
N LEU A 12 -28.14 -8.46 -33.52
CA LEU A 12 -28.27 -7.81 -32.22
C LEU A 12 -28.28 -8.80 -31.06
N LEU A 13 -28.84 -9.98 -31.25
CA LEU A 13 -28.82 -11.07 -30.24
C LEU A 13 -27.41 -11.61 -30.05
N GLU A 14 -26.66 -11.84 -31.13
CA GLU A 14 -25.26 -12.30 -31.06
C GLU A 14 -24.34 -11.25 -30.40
N ILE A 15 -24.50 -9.96 -30.75
CA ILE A 15 -23.75 -8.86 -30.13
C ILE A 15 -24.07 -8.76 -28.63
N SER A 16 -25.35 -8.92 -28.25
CA SER A 16 -25.79 -8.93 -26.86
C SER A 16 -25.20 -10.09 -26.07
N GLN A 17 -25.14 -11.30 -26.68
CA GLN A 17 -24.54 -12.48 -26.04
C GLN A 17 -23.02 -12.35 -25.94
N LEU A 18 -22.33 -11.79 -26.94
CA LEU A 18 -20.90 -11.51 -26.90
C LEU A 18 -20.57 -10.43 -25.86
N LEU A 19 -21.37 -9.37 -25.75
CA LEU A 19 -21.22 -8.34 -24.71
C LEU A 19 -21.45 -8.91 -23.31
N THR A 20 -22.46 -9.77 -23.13
CA THR A 20 -22.74 -10.43 -21.86
C THR A 20 -21.61 -11.40 -21.49
N PHE A 21 -21.10 -12.17 -22.45
CA PHE A 21 -19.96 -13.07 -22.27
C PHE A 21 -18.68 -12.28 -21.95
N PHE A 22 -18.44 -11.14 -22.60
CA PHE A 22 -17.28 -10.27 -22.34
C PHE A 22 -17.36 -9.61 -20.98
N VAL A 23 -18.55 -9.15 -20.56
CA VAL A 23 -18.78 -8.53 -19.24
C VAL A 23 -18.64 -9.59 -18.12
N THR A 24 -19.10 -10.81 -18.34
CA THR A 24 -18.95 -11.90 -17.33
C THR A 24 -17.53 -12.47 -17.28
N THR A 25 -16.72 -12.36 -18.33
CA THR A 25 -15.36 -12.90 -18.35
C THR A 25 -14.32 -11.95 -17.75
N THR A 26 -14.64 -10.66 -17.53
CA THR A 26 -13.65 -9.64 -17.11
C THR A 26 -13.69 -9.26 -15.64
N MET A 27 -14.54 -9.84 -14.81
CA MET A 27 -14.55 -9.60 -13.37
C MET A 27 -14.16 -10.85 -12.58
N SER A 28 -12.93 -11.30 -12.74
CA SER A 28 -12.34 -12.16 -11.71
C SER A 28 -12.27 -11.32 -10.44
N GLU A 29 -13.19 -11.61 -9.52
CA GLU A 29 -13.23 -10.96 -8.23
C GLU A 29 -11.87 -11.13 -7.54
N SER A 30 -11.28 -10.00 -7.14
CA SER A 30 -9.95 -10.04 -6.52
C SER A 30 -9.97 -10.94 -5.28
N ALA A 31 -8.98 -11.84 -5.18
CA ALA A 31 -8.80 -12.71 -4.01
C ALA A 31 -8.59 -11.93 -2.69
N TYR A 32 -8.45 -10.62 -2.76
CA TYR A 32 -8.19 -9.74 -1.60
C TYR A 32 -9.09 -8.52 -1.63
N VAL A 33 -9.44 -8.05 -0.45
CA VAL A 33 -10.17 -6.80 -0.21
C VAL A 33 -9.21 -5.81 0.45
N ILE A 34 -9.26 -4.54 0.04
CA ILE A 34 -8.54 -3.45 0.69
C ILE A 34 -9.56 -2.63 1.48
N LEU A 35 -9.31 -2.47 2.77
CA LEU A 35 -10.16 -1.70 3.67
C LEU A 35 -9.37 -0.59 4.33
N GLU A 36 -10.00 0.54 4.55
CA GLU A 36 -9.47 1.61 5.39
C GLU A 36 -9.42 1.15 6.84
N GLY A 37 -8.33 1.45 7.53
CA GLY A 37 -8.14 1.13 8.93
C GLY A 37 -6.67 0.90 9.29
N VAL A 38 -6.43 0.72 10.58
CA VAL A 38 -5.12 0.35 11.12
C VAL A 38 -5.22 -0.96 11.90
N PRO A 39 -4.19 -1.80 11.88
CA PRO A 39 -4.24 -3.09 12.57
C PRO A 39 -4.14 -2.90 14.10
N THR A 40 -4.36 -3.98 14.86
CA THR A 40 -4.01 -4.00 16.28
C THR A 40 -2.49 -3.85 16.45
N ALA A 41 -2.05 -3.42 17.64
CA ALA A 41 -0.63 -3.23 17.92
C ALA A 41 0.19 -4.52 17.71
N GLN A 42 -0.34 -5.66 18.09
CA GLN A 42 0.32 -6.95 17.93
C GLN A 42 0.43 -7.32 16.45
N VAL A 43 -0.66 -7.23 15.69
CA VAL A 43 -0.69 -7.53 14.24
C VAL A 43 0.26 -6.59 13.47
N TYR A 44 0.28 -5.31 13.81
CA TYR A 44 1.22 -4.36 13.23
C TYR A 44 2.68 -4.78 13.45
N HIS A 45 3.02 -5.08 14.71
CA HIS A 45 4.37 -5.49 15.09
C HIS A 45 4.80 -6.77 14.34
N ASP A 46 3.93 -7.78 14.31
CA ASP A 46 4.23 -9.08 13.72
C ASP A 46 4.31 -8.99 12.18
N LEU A 47 3.40 -8.26 11.53
CA LEU A 47 3.43 -8.07 10.08
C LEU A 47 4.68 -7.32 9.63
N ARG A 48 5.13 -6.30 10.37
CA ARG A 48 6.43 -5.65 10.09
C ARG A 48 7.57 -6.63 10.18
N LYS A 49 7.62 -7.42 11.26
CA LYS A 49 8.68 -8.40 11.51
C LYS A 49 8.77 -9.44 10.39
N VAL A 50 7.65 -10.06 10.00
CA VAL A 50 7.65 -11.10 8.95
C VAL A 50 7.90 -10.51 7.55
N ALA A 51 7.52 -9.26 7.31
CA ALA A 51 7.81 -8.56 6.06
C ALA A 51 9.25 -8.04 5.95
N GLY A 52 10.10 -8.27 6.97
CA GLY A 52 11.51 -7.84 6.97
C GLY A 52 11.74 -6.40 7.41
N LEU A 53 10.72 -5.71 7.91
CA LEU A 53 10.85 -4.37 8.49
C LEU A 53 11.20 -4.48 9.98
N THR A 54 12.06 -3.57 10.49
CA THR A 54 12.36 -3.53 11.94
C THR A 54 11.10 -3.17 12.73
N PRO A 55 10.60 -4.06 13.61
CA PRO A 55 9.44 -3.73 14.42
C PRO A 55 9.82 -2.71 15.51
N PRO A 56 8.95 -1.72 15.81
CA PRO A 56 9.16 -0.81 16.93
C PRO A 56 8.88 -1.50 18.27
N PRO A 57 9.26 -0.89 19.40
CA PRO A 57 8.80 -1.33 20.70
C PRO A 57 7.27 -1.39 20.77
N LEU A 58 6.74 -2.52 21.25
CA LEU A 58 5.30 -2.79 21.19
C LEU A 58 4.48 -1.75 21.96
N GLU A 59 5.02 -1.25 23.08
CA GLU A 59 4.38 -0.22 23.90
C GLU A 59 4.21 1.13 23.19
N ALA A 60 4.99 1.41 22.14
CA ALA A 60 4.89 2.64 21.36
C ALA A 60 3.83 2.55 20.24
N VAL A 61 3.44 1.34 19.88
CA VAL A 61 2.60 1.09 18.68
C VAL A 61 1.19 1.67 18.82
N PRO A 62 0.45 1.50 19.95
CA PRO A 62 -0.92 2.00 20.06
C PRO A 62 -1.01 3.51 19.79
N LYS A 63 -0.11 4.29 20.40
CA LYS A 63 -0.04 5.74 20.17
C LYS A 63 0.31 6.09 18.72
N ALA A 64 1.23 5.33 18.11
CA ALA A 64 1.64 5.54 16.74
C ALA A 64 0.49 5.28 15.75
N LEU A 65 -0.28 4.21 15.95
CA LEU A 65 -1.42 3.88 15.10
C LEU A 65 -2.58 4.88 15.26
N ALA A 66 -2.86 5.31 16.49
CA ALA A 66 -3.89 6.31 16.77
C ALA A 66 -3.61 7.70 16.13
N ASN A 67 -2.36 7.98 15.78
CA ASN A 67 -1.96 9.23 15.13
C ASN A 67 -1.68 9.03 13.62
N SER A 68 -2.18 7.98 13.00
CA SER A 68 -2.16 7.85 11.55
C SER A 68 -3.16 8.82 10.92
N PHE A 69 -2.78 9.48 9.83
CA PHE A 69 -3.73 10.23 9.01
C PHE A 69 -4.74 9.28 8.38
N VAL A 70 -4.23 8.22 7.76
CA VAL A 70 -5.02 7.10 7.23
C VAL A 70 -4.15 5.85 7.20
N GLY A 71 -4.78 4.69 7.21
CA GLY A 71 -4.17 3.40 6.95
C GLY A 71 -5.06 2.55 6.06
N PHE A 72 -4.46 1.64 5.32
CA PHE A 72 -5.17 0.62 4.54
C PHE A 72 -4.62 -0.76 4.84
N LEU A 73 -5.54 -1.72 4.87
CA LEU A 73 -5.29 -3.12 5.20
C LEU A 73 -5.81 -4.02 4.09
N ALA A 74 -5.06 -5.07 3.76
CA ALA A 74 -5.51 -6.09 2.82
C ALA A 74 -5.91 -7.36 3.54
N TYR A 75 -7.07 -7.90 3.21
CA TYR A 75 -7.61 -9.15 3.75
C TYR A 75 -7.86 -10.16 2.63
N GLU A 76 -7.76 -11.44 2.92
CA GLU A 76 -8.18 -12.49 2.00
C GLU A 76 -9.71 -12.53 1.91
N ARG A 77 -10.26 -12.37 0.71
CA ARG A 77 -11.72 -12.32 0.49
C ARG A 77 -12.44 -13.57 0.97
N ARG A 78 -11.83 -14.74 0.79
CA ARG A 78 -12.42 -16.03 1.19
C ARG A 78 -12.73 -16.16 2.68
N GLU A 79 -12.09 -15.34 3.52
CA GLU A 79 -12.22 -15.35 4.96
C GLU A 79 -13.04 -14.18 5.50
N MET A 80 -13.48 -13.29 4.58
CA MET A 80 -14.32 -12.15 4.92
C MET A 80 -15.74 -12.63 5.30
N LYS A 81 -16.34 -11.90 6.22
CA LYS A 81 -17.77 -12.07 6.55
C LYS A 81 -18.66 -11.50 5.43
N ASP A 82 -18.26 -10.34 4.92
CA ASP A 82 -18.83 -9.64 3.77
C ASP A 82 -17.74 -8.75 3.15
N ASP A 83 -18.04 -7.98 2.09
CA ASP A 83 -17.03 -7.18 1.38
C ASP A 83 -16.41 -6.03 2.20
N THR A 84 -16.95 -5.74 3.36
CA THR A 84 -16.52 -4.63 4.23
C THR A 84 -16.10 -5.09 5.62
N THR A 85 -16.38 -6.34 6.00
CA THR A 85 -16.20 -6.84 7.36
C THR A 85 -15.29 -8.06 7.37
N PRO A 86 -14.08 -7.97 7.93
CA PRO A 86 -13.23 -9.14 8.14
C PRO A 86 -13.89 -10.19 9.05
N GLY A 87 -13.53 -11.45 8.85
CA GLY A 87 -13.91 -12.51 9.77
C GLY A 87 -13.39 -12.28 11.20
N PRO A 88 -13.98 -12.92 12.23
CA PRO A 88 -13.70 -12.60 13.63
C PRO A 88 -12.23 -12.80 14.04
N GLU A 89 -11.55 -13.76 13.45
CA GLU A 89 -10.14 -14.08 13.72
C GLU A 89 -9.22 -13.67 12.55
N GLN A 90 -9.77 -13.00 11.54
CA GLN A 90 -8.99 -12.67 10.36
C GLN A 90 -8.03 -11.52 10.63
N VAL A 91 -6.77 -11.72 10.28
CA VAL A 91 -5.73 -10.70 10.32
C VAL A 91 -5.39 -10.20 8.93
N PRO A 92 -5.04 -8.91 8.77
CA PRO A 92 -4.61 -8.39 7.48
C PRO A 92 -3.28 -9.01 7.04
N VAL A 93 -3.17 -9.29 5.75
CA VAL A 93 -1.98 -9.85 5.11
C VAL A 93 -1.08 -8.79 4.47
N ALA A 94 -1.56 -7.57 4.36
CA ALA A 94 -0.75 -6.41 3.98
C ALA A 94 -1.31 -5.14 4.62
N MET A 95 -0.47 -4.14 4.75
CA MET A 95 -0.81 -2.83 5.30
C MET A 95 0.01 -1.72 4.67
N GLY A 96 -0.42 -0.49 4.87
CA GLY A 96 0.31 0.75 4.63
C GLY A 96 -0.41 1.90 5.29
N ARG A 97 0.30 2.99 5.59
CA ARG A 97 -0.30 4.16 6.24
C ARG A 97 0.39 5.46 5.90
N LEU A 98 -0.32 6.56 6.12
CA LEU A 98 0.15 7.93 6.04
C LEU A 98 0.16 8.57 7.43
N LEU A 99 1.19 9.36 7.68
CA LEU A 99 1.36 10.22 8.85
C LEU A 99 1.52 11.65 8.39
N GLY A 100 1.20 12.62 9.23
CA GLY A 100 1.50 14.01 8.93
C GLY A 100 0.50 14.98 9.52
N ASP A 101 0.49 16.20 8.99
CA ASP A 101 -0.39 17.28 9.39
C ASP A 101 -1.77 17.26 8.71
N CYS A 102 -2.02 16.22 7.92
CA CYS A 102 -3.27 16.01 7.18
C CYS A 102 -3.54 17.03 6.07
N SER A 103 -2.53 17.80 5.64
CA SER A 103 -2.71 18.89 4.69
C SER A 103 -1.52 19.11 3.77
N LEU A 104 -0.34 19.45 4.33
CA LEU A 104 0.81 19.91 3.57
C LEU A 104 1.99 18.93 3.58
N PHE A 105 2.20 18.20 4.68
CA PHE A 105 3.34 17.31 4.85
C PHE A 105 2.91 15.93 5.32
N LEU A 106 3.08 14.96 4.44
CA LEU A 106 2.73 13.58 4.71
C LEU A 106 3.95 12.67 4.57
N LEU A 107 4.04 11.65 5.42
CA LEU A 107 5.00 10.57 5.35
C LEU A 107 4.26 9.27 5.05
N LEU A 108 4.52 8.69 3.88
CA LEU A 108 4.06 7.35 3.53
C LEU A 108 4.98 6.32 4.16
N CYS A 109 4.44 5.41 4.94
CA CYS A 109 5.22 4.44 5.69
C CYS A 109 4.50 3.09 5.87
N ASP A 110 5.22 2.11 6.40
CA ASP A 110 4.71 0.81 6.79
C ASP A 110 4.02 0.01 5.67
N VAL A 111 4.42 0.24 4.40
CA VAL A 111 3.94 -0.61 3.31
C VAL A 111 4.59 -1.98 3.47
N ALA A 112 3.83 -2.93 3.97
CA ALA A 112 4.26 -4.28 4.31
C ALA A 112 3.29 -5.31 3.79
N THR A 113 3.82 -6.44 3.28
CA THR A 113 3.03 -7.58 2.83
C THR A 113 3.63 -8.85 3.40
N HIS A 114 2.79 -9.68 4.02
CA HIS A 114 3.19 -11.00 4.53
C HIS A 114 3.87 -11.83 3.43
N PRO A 115 4.98 -12.53 3.70
CA PRO A 115 5.74 -13.26 2.69
C PRO A 115 4.89 -14.19 1.81
N ASP A 116 3.96 -14.94 2.39
CA ASP A 116 3.10 -15.90 1.66
C ASP A 116 2.10 -15.20 0.70
N HIS A 117 1.93 -13.90 0.85
CA HIS A 117 1.03 -13.07 0.05
C HIS A 117 1.76 -12.08 -0.85
N GLN A 118 3.10 -12.10 -0.87
CA GLN A 118 3.90 -11.27 -1.77
C GLN A 118 3.73 -11.69 -3.24
N ARG A 119 4.15 -10.80 -4.15
CA ARG A 119 4.05 -10.98 -5.62
C ARG A 119 2.63 -11.17 -6.17
N LYS A 120 1.62 -10.94 -5.35
CA LYS A 120 0.19 -10.96 -5.73
C LYS A 120 -0.37 -9.54 -5.94
N GLY A 121 0.50 -8.52 -6.06
CA GLY A 121 0.13 -7.13 -6.31
C GLY A 121 -0.37 -6.34 -5.10
N LEU A 122 -0.34 -6.91 -3.88
CA LEU A 122 -0.91 -6.25 -2.68
C LEU A 122 -0.21 -4.94 -2.33
N GLY A 123 1.12 -4.89 -2.36
CA GLY A 123 1.85 -3.65 -2.11
C GLY A 123 1.44 -2.52 -3.06
N ARG A 124 1.20 -2.85 -4.35
CA ARG A 124 0.71 -1.88 -5.33
C ARG A 124 -0.72 -1.42 -5.01
N ARG A 125 -1.60 -2.32 -4.60
CA ARG A 125 -3.00 -1.98 -4.26
C ARG A 125 -3.10 -1.14 -2.98
N ILE A 126 -2.30 -1.45 -1.95
CA ILE A 126 -2.17 -0.63 -0.75
C ILE A 126 -1.66 0.77 -1.10
N LEU A 127 -0.60 0.84 -1.92
CA LEU A 127 -0.05 2.13 -2.32
C LEU A 127 -1.04 2.93 -3.17
N GLN A 128 -1.81 2.28 -4.08
CA GLN A 128 -2.87 2.93 -4.84
C GLN A 128 -3.91 3.56 -3.91
N ALA A 129 -4.42 2.79 -2.93
CA ALA A 129 -5.41 3.30 -1.98
C ALA A 129 -4.89 4.50 -1.17
N LEU A 130 -3.60 4.47 -0.77
CA LEU A 130 -2.97 5.59 -0.07
C LEU A 130 -2.82 6.83 -0.96
N VAL A 131 -2.44 6.66 -2.22
CA VAL A 131 -2.29 7.77 -3.18
C VAL A 131 -3.65 8.35 -3.53
N ASP A 132 -4.64 7.51 -3.85
CA ASP A 132 -6.02 7.95 -4.12
C ASP A 132 -6.58 8.76 -2.95
N TYR A 133 -6.30 8.35 -1.71
CA TYR A 133 -6.70 9.09 -0.52
C TYR A 133 -6.03 10.45 -0.41
N VAL A 134 -4.74 10.55 -0.73
CA VAL A 134 -4.03 11.85 -0.76
C VAL A 134 -4.61 12.75 -1.83
N ASP A 135 -4.84 12.23 -3.03
CA ASP A 135 -5.38 13.01 -4.16
C ASP A 135 -6.77 13.58 -3.85
N GLU A 136 -7.56 12.86 -3.02
CA GLU A 136 -8.89 13.30 -2.61
C GLU A 136 -8.87 14.26 -1.40
N TYR A 137 -8.09 13.95 -0.35
CA TYR A 137 -8.20 14.63 0.94
C TYR A 137 -7.04 15.60 1.25
N ALA A 138 -5.92 15.50 0.54
CA ALA A 138 -4.76 16.37 0.75
C ALA A 138 -3.98 16.62 -0.57
N PRO A 139 -4.63 17.12 -1.64
CA PRO A 139 -4.05 17.23 -2.98
C PRO A 139 -2.84 18.17 -3.06
N GLU A 140 -2.67 19.07 -2.10
CA GLU A 140 -1.53 19.99 -2.02
C GLU A 140 -0.37 19.45 -1.17
N ALA A 141 -0.48 18.21 -0.67
CA ALA A 141 0.51 17.67 0.25
C ALA A 141 1.82 17.29 -0.46
N TYR A 142 2.95 17.67 0.17
CA TYR A 142 4.24 17.05 -0.11
C TYR A 142 4.31 15.69 0.60
N VAL A 143 4.20 14.63 -0.17
CA VAL A 143 4.27 13.26 0.35
C VAL A 143 5.69 12.73 0.20
N SER A 144 6.33 12.36 1.30
CA SER A 144 7.66 11.76 1.33
C SER A 144 7.62 10.31 1.78
N LEU A 145 8.65 9.56 1.47
CA LEU A 145 8.84 8.17 1.94
C LEU A 145 10.32 7.81 1.97
N VAL A 146 10.66 6.73 2.68
CA VAL A 146 11.95 6.06 2.60
C VAL A 146 11.74 4.69 1.98
N ALA A 147 12.28 4.49 0.77
CA ALA A 147 12.08 3.27 0.00
C ALA A 147 13.13 2.21 0.36
N GLU A 148 12.68 1.07 0.88
CA GLU A 148 13.52 -0.12 1.01
C GLU A 148 13.97 -0.62 -0.37
N PRO A 149 15.20 -1.19 -0.51
CA PRO A 149 15.74 -1.61 -1.80
C PRO A 149 14.81 -2.51 -2.61
N SER A 150 14.08 -3.40 -1.95
CA SER A 150 13.13 -4.32 -2.59
C SER A 150 11.88 -3.64 -3.17
N ALA A 151 11.55 -2.44 -2.69
CA ALA A 151 10.35 -1.69 -3.05
C ALA A 151 10.63 -0.44 -3.92
N GLN A 152 11.90 -0.08 -4.17
CA GLN A 152 12.26 1.15 -4.90
C GLN A 152 11.62 1.25 -6.29
N LYS A 153 11.40 0.12 -6.97
CA LYS A 153 10.78 0.09 -8.31
C LYS A 153 9.27 0.32 -8.29
N LEU A 154 8.65 0.24 -7.12
CA LEU A 154 7.20 0.39 -6.97
C LEU A 154 6.78 1.87 -6.99
N TYR A 155 7.48 2.70 -6.24
CA TYR A 155 7.07 4.09 -5.99
C TYR A 155 7.06 4.99 -7.23
N PRO A 156 8.01 4.88 -8.19
CA PRO A 156 7.96 5.65 -9.43
C PRO A 156 6.70 5.44 -10.27
N LEU A 157 6.03 4.27 -10.14
CA LEU A 157 4.76 3.98 -10.82
C LEU A 157 3.60 4.87 -10.32
N PHE A 158 3.79 5.55 -9.20
CA PHE A 158 2.85 6.46 -8.54
C PHE A 158 3.37 7.90 -8.49
N GLY A 159 4.34 8.24 -9.36
CA GLY A 159 4.86 9.60 -9.48
C GLY A 159 5.90 10.01 -8.45
N PHE A 160 6.30 9.14 -7.53
CA PHE A 160 7.39 9.43 -6.60
C PHE A 160 8.73 9.49 -7.32
N LYS A 161 9.55 10.47 -6.94
CA LYS A 161 10.87 10.74 -7.52
C LYS A 161 11.90 10.90 -6.40
N ASP A 162 13.17 10.76 -6.75
CA ASP A 162 14.25 11.10 -5.82
C ASP A 162 14.17 12.56 -5.39
N VAL A 163 14.55 12.82 -4.14
CA VAL A 163 14.52 14.17 -3.55
C VAL A 163 15.67 15.07 -4.01
N GLN A 164 16.52 14.59 -4.95
CA GLN A 164 17.66 15.33 -5.45
C GLN A 164 17.28 16.73 -6.01
N PRO A 165 18.13 17.75 -5.83
CA PRO A 165 19.49 17.72 -5.21
C PRO A 165 19.49 17.66 -3.67
N SER A 166 18.33 17.70 -3.01
CA SER A 166 18.22 17.52 -1.56
C SER A 166 18.56 16.10 -1.15
N VAL A 167 18.87 15.88 0.12
CA VAL A 167 19.19 14.56 0.68
C VAL A 167 18.24 14.26 1.83
N GLY A 168 17.60 13.10 1.79
CA GLY A 168 16.81 12.60 2.92
C GLY A 168 17.71 12.18 4.08
N MET A 169 17.39 12.63 5.30
CA MET A 169 18.14 12.30 6.51
C MET A 169 17.21 11.73 7.57
N PHE A 170 17.73 10.82 8.40
CA PHE A 170 17.00 10.30 9.54
C PHE A 170 17.82 10.34 10.82
N ARG A 171 17.13 10.36 11.96
CA ARG A 171 17.74 10.21 13.29
C ARG A 171 16.92 9.25 14.13
N MET A 172 17.59 8.22 14.65
CA MET A 172 16.95 7.22 15.52
C MET A 172 17.70 7.10 16.83
N ILE A 173 17.09 7.54 17.94
CA ILE A 173 17.74 7.54 19.26
C ILE A 173 17.92 6.12 19.81
N ARG A 174 16.95 5.23 19.56
CA ARG A 174 16.99 3.83 20.03
C ARG A 174 18.13 3.01 19.42
N SER A 175 18.70 3.44 18.29
CA SER A 175 19.84 2.77 17.64
C SER A 175 21.20 3.06 18.29
N ARG A 176 21.28 4.04 19.21
CA ARG A 176 22.56 4.42 19.82
C ARG A 176 23.18 3.33 20.69
N LYS A 177 22.45 2.29 21.08
CA LYS A 177 22.97 1.16 21.86
C LYS A 177 23.68 0.09 21.03
N THR A 178 23.60 0.14 19.70
CA THR A 178 24.03 -1.01 18.87
C THR A 178 25.03 -0.69 17.77
N GLN A 179 25.27 0.56 17.37
CA GLN A 179 26.24 0.87 16.32
C GLN A 179 26.92 2.22 16.54
N ALA A 180 28.14 2.19 17.04
CA ALA A 180 29.13 3.22 16.71
C ALA A 180 29.53 2.97 15.25
N VAL A 181 28.95 3.70 14.32
CA VAL A 181 29.46 3.75 12.95
C VAL A 181 30.78 4.48 13.03
N PRO A 182 31.91 3.89 12.59
CA PRO A 182 33.14 4.65 12.46
C PRO A 182 32.87 5.75 11.43
N VAL A 183 32.98 7.00 11.85
CA VAL A 183 33.09 8.12 10.93
C VAL A 183 34.49 8.04 10.38
N ASP A 184 34.65 7.39 9.23
CA ASP A 184 35.89 7.45 8.47
C ASP A 184 36.09 8.90 8.06
N GLY A 185 36.96 9.57 8.81
CA GLY A 185 37.41 10.92 8.55
C GLY A 185 38.42 10.93 7.40
N GLY A 186 37.91 10.68 6.19
CA GLY A 186 38.66 10.91 4.96
C GLY A 186 38.67 12.39 4.62
N VAL A 187 39.47 13.19 5.37
CA VAL A 187 39.88 14.50 4.91
C VAL A 187 41.08 14.26 3.97
N ASN A 188 40.78 14.14 2.68
CA ASN A 188 41.84 14.35 1.69
C ASN A 188 42.20 15.83 1.70
N LYS A 189 43.32 16.14 2.31
CA LYS A 189 44.09 17.33 2.02
C LYS A 189 44.80 17.06 0.70
N GLU A 190 44.38 17.68 -0.37
CA GLU A 190 45.24 17.93 -1.52
C GLU A 190 45.80 19.34 -1.43
N GLU A 191 47.11 19.40 -1.57
CA GLU A 191 47.95 20.59 -1.70
C GLU A 191 47.67 21.35 -3.02
#